data_8ae337239b75f70741f109c1e6b90dc2
#
_entry.id   8ae337239b75f70741f109c1e6b90dc2
#
_cell.length_a   1.000
_cell.length_b   1.000
_cell.length_c   1.000
_cell.angle_alpha   90.00
_cell.angle_beta   90.00
_cell.angle_gamma   90.00
#
_symmetry.space_group_name_H-M   'P 1'
#
loop_
_entity.id
_entity.type
_entity.pdbx_description
1 polymer ?
#
loop_
_entity_poly.entity_id
_entity_poly.type
_entity_poly.pdbx_seq_one_letter_code
_entity_poly.pdbx_strand_id
1 'polypeptide(L)'
;MKKAELKAIADRYEMGIIREKITGAGVGLYLVTEKDIPELDPLANKTPFEKFEGIIVTKEYSPCDNTHTYRVYCPSNWFDLWGWAE
;
A
#
# COMPACT_ATOMS: atom_id res chain seq x y z
N MET A 1 -2.46 2.96 -10.83
CA MET A 1 -3.60 2.88 -9.89
C MET A 1 -4.00 4.28 -9.47
N LYS A 2 -5.28 4.53 -9.39
CA LYS A 2 -5.77 5.83 -9.01
C LYS A 2 -6.01 5.89 -7.51
N LYS A 3 -6.00 7.11 -7.00
CA LYS A 3 -6.19 7.35 -5.58
C LYS A 3 -7.47 6.71 -5.03
N ALA A 4 -8.57 6.88 -5.75
CA ALA A 4 -9.84 6.34 -5.30
C ALA A 4 -9.82 4.81 -5.25
N GLU A 5 -9.11 4.18 -6.19
CA GLU A 5 -8.98 2.73 -6.18
C GLU A 5 -8.19 2.25 -4.98
N LEU A 6 -7.11 2.95 -4.66
CA LEU A 6 -6.31 2.57 -3.51
C LEU A 6 -7.09 2.72 -2.21
N LYS A 7 -7.85 3.80 -2.10
CA LYS A 7 -8.67 4.00 -0.91
C LYS A 7 -9.71 2.89 -0.77
N ALA A 8 -10.34 2.49 -1.87
CA ALA A 8 -11.34 1.43 -1.82
C ALA A 8 -10.72 0.11 -1.38
N ILE A 9 -9.51 -0.19 -1.85
CA ILE A 9 -8.80 -1.41 -1.46
C ILE A 9 -8.45 -1.34 0.03
N ALA A 10 -7.93 -0.21 0.47
CA ALA A 10 -7.54 -0.06 1.87
C ALA A 10 -8.73 -0.19 2.80
N ASP A 11 -9.88 0.37 2.43
CA ASP A 11 -11.08 0.26 3.23
C ASP A 11 -11.61 -1.17 3.26
N ARG A 12 -11.58 -1.82 2.10
CA ARG A 12 -12.09 -3.19 1.99
C ARG A 12 -11.31 -4.17 2.85
N TYR A 13 -10.01 -4.00 2.89
CA TYR A 13 -9.14 -4.92 3.62
C TYR A 13 -8.70 -4.36 4.97
N GLU A 14 -9.22 -3.22 5.37
CA GLU A 14 -8.95 -2.61 6.67
C GLU A 14 -7.46 -2.43 6.92
N MET A 15 -6.78 -1.89 5.92
CA MET A 15 -5.33 -1.65 6.05
C MET A 15 -5.05 -0.55 7.05
N GLY A 16 -4.03 -0.77 7.88
CA GLY A 16 -3.58 0.25 8.81
C GLY A 16 -2.75 1.32 8.10
N ILE A 17 -2.80 2.52 8.60
CA ILE A 17 -2.02 3.63 8.05
C ILE A 17 -0.78 3.81 8.89
N ILE A 18 0.38 3.80 8.23
CA ILE A 18 1.65 4.02 8.89
C ILE A 18 2.34 5.17 8.19
N ARG A 19 2.68 6.21 8.96
CA ARG A 19 3.37 7.34 8.37
C ARG A 19 4.86 7.03 8.30
N GLU A 20 5.33 6.84 7.10
CA GLU A 20 6.70 6.40 6.86
C GLU A 20 7.25 7.14 5.66
N LYS A 21 8.50 7.60 5.75
CA LYS A 21 9.11 8.35 4.67
C LYS A 21 9.77 7.45 3.67
N ILE A 22 9.54 7.75 2.38
CA ILE A 22 10.26 7.14 1.29
C ILE A 22 10.82 8.28 0.47
N THR A 23 12.12 8.37 0.37
CA THR A 23 12.77 9.40 -0.44
C THR A 23 12.19 10.77 -0.19
N GLY A 24 11.95 11.09 1.07
CA GLY A 24 11.57 12.42 1.49
C GLY A 24 10.09 12.68 1.61
N ALA A 25 9.24 11.86 1.05
CA ALA A 25 7.82 12.11 1.17
C ALA A 25 7.04 10.86 0.84
N GLY A 26 6.07 10.56 1.65
CA GLY A 26 5.24 9.42 1.39
C GLY A 26 4.56 8.96 2.64
N VAL A 27 3.49 8.22 2.47
CA VAL A 27 2.76 7.61 3.57
C VAL A 27 2.56 6.16 3.24
N GLY A 28 2.82 5.29 4.20
CA GLY A 28 2.70 3.88 4.01
C GLY A 28 1.38 3.35 4.52
N LEU A 29 0.84 2.41 3.79
CA LEU A 29 -0.25 1.57 4.24
C LEU A 29 0.32 0.19 4.51
N TYR A 30 -0.17 -0.43 5.55
CA TYR A 30 0.41 -1.71 5.97
C TYR A 30 -0.72 -2.68 6.31
N LEU A 31 -0.57 -3.92 5.84
CA LEU A 31 -1.53 -4.96 6.16
C LEU A 31 -0.84 -6.30 6.27
N VAL A 32 -1.12 -7.02 7.35
CA VAL A 32 -0.71 -8.41 7.47
C VAL A 32 -1.97 -9.25 7.31
N THR A 33 -1.95 -10.16 6.36
CA THR A 33 -3.11 -10.99 6.07
C THR A 33 -2.65 -12.39 5.72
N GLU A 34 -3.52 -13.36 5.88
CA GLU A 34 -3.22 -14.73 5.47
C GLU A 34 -3.54 -14.97 4.00
N LYS A 35 -4.11 -13.99 3.32
CA LYS A 35 -4.54 -14.16 1.94
C LYS A 35 -3.92 -13.14 1.03
N ASP A 36 -3.78 -13.51 -0.23
CA ASP A 36 -3.36 -12.57 -1.26
C ASP A 36 -4.43 -11.52 -1.48
N ILE A 37 -4.00 -10.34 -1.86
CA ILE A 37 -4.90 -9.28 -2.28
C ILE A 37 -4.77 -9.18 -3.80
N PRO A 38 -5.74 -9.72 -4.55
CA PRO A 38 -5.62 -9.76 -6.00
C PRO A 38 -5.44 -8.40 -6.64
N GLU A 39 -6.03 -7.37 -6.04
CA GLU A 39 -5.93 -6.01 -6.59
C GLU A 39 -4.52 -5.45 -6.51
N LEU A 40 -3.74 -5.89 -5.52
CA LEU A 40 -2.38 -5.41 -5.34
C LEU A 40 -1.32 -6.32 -5.93
N ASP A 41 -1.65 -7.58 -6.15
CA ASP A 41 -0.68 -8.54 -6.64
C ASP A 41 -0.01 -8.14 -7.96
N PRO A 42 -0.74 -7.61 -8.95
CA PRO A 42 -0.08 -7.23 -10.20
C PRO A 42 0.94 -6.12 -10.02
N LEU A 43 0.83 -5.34 -8.95
CA LEU A 43 1.74 -4.23 -8.68
C LEU A 43 2.85 -4.59 -7.71
N ALA A 44 2.72 -5.73 -7.04
CA ALA A 44 3.61 -6.08 -5.95
C ALA A 44 5.04 -6.30 -6.45
N ASN A 45 5.99 -5.70 -5.73
CA ASN A 45 7.43 -5.87 -5.99
C ASN A 45 7.81 -5.47 -7.41
N LYS A 46 7.10 -4.53 -7.98
CA LYS A 46 7.37 -4.01 -9.31
C LYS A 46 7.92 -2.60 -9.23
N THR A 47 8.80 -2.30 -10.11
CA THR A 47 9.35 -0.98 -10.29
C THR A 47 9.33 -0.71 -11.78
N PRO A 48 9.55 0.47 -12.27
CA PRO A 48 9.87 1.66 -11.52
C PRO A 48 8.65 2.34 -10.94
N PHE A 49 8.93 3.15 -9.95
CA PHE A 49 8.00 3.97 -9.23
C PHE A 49 7.04 4.72 -10.15
N GLU A 50 7.58 5.32 -11.20
CA GLU A 50 6.78 6.16 -12.09
C GLU A 50 5.69 5.41 -12.83
N LYS A 51 5.88 4.12 -13.02
CA LYS A 51 4.90 3.34 -13.77
C LYS A 51 3.61 3.13 -13.02
N PHE A 52 3.61 3.38 -11.72
CA PHE A 52 2.44 3.16 -10.91
C PHE A 52 1.90 4.46 -10.32
N GLU A 53 2.13 5.56 -11.03
CA GLU A 53 1.59 6.86 -10.65
C GLU A 53 2.04 7.29 -9.25
N GLY A 54 3.29 7.01 -8.94
CA GLY A 54 3.85 7.43 -7.67
C GLY A 54 3.64 6.49 -6.53
N ILE A 55 3.14 5.29 -6.76
CA ILE A 55 2.99 4.32 -5.69
C ILE A 55 4.03 3.20 -5.84
N ILE A 56 4.37 2.62 -4.71
CA ILE A 56 5.23 1.44 -4.63
C ILE A 56 4.49 0.41 -3.78
N VAL A 57 4.40 -0.80 -4.29
CA VAL A 57 3.77 -1.90 -3.57
C VAL A 57 4.81 -2.98 -3.31
N THR A 58 4.97 -3.38 -2.06
CA THR A 58 5.82 -4.51 -1.71
C THR A 58 4.99 -5.59 -1.05
N LYS A 59 5.40 -6.83 -1.23
CA LYS A 59 4.74 -7.97 -0.66
C LYS A 59 5.78 -8.93 -0.14
N GLU A 60 5.63 -9.36 1.10
CA GLU A 60 6.49 -10.37 1.70
C GLU A 60 5.63 -11.49 2.22
N TYR A 61 6.14 -12.72 2.08
CA TYR A 61 5.46 -13.89 2.59
C TYR A 61 6.29 -14.52 3.70
N SER A 62 5.65 -14.81 4.82
CA SER A 62 6.30 -15.50 5.94
C SER A 62 5.78 -16.92 5.98
N PRO A 63 6.57 -17.91 5.58
CA PRO A 63 6.10 -19.31 5.60
C PRO A 63 5.86 -19.83 7.01
N CYS A 64 6.56 -19.30 8.00
CA CYS A 64 6.38 -19.76 9.37
C CYS A 64 4.98 -19.46 9.89
N ASP A 65 4.46 -18.29 9.54
CA ASP A 65 3.16 -17.83 10.02
C ASP A 65 2.07 -17.96 8.97
N ASN A 66 2.45 -18.33 7.75
CA ASN A 66 1.53 -18.37 6.63
C ASN A 66 0.83 -17.03 6.44
N THR A 67 1.62 -15.96 6.52
CA THR A 67 1.08 -14.61 6.39
C THR A 67 1.74 -13.88 5.23
N HIS A 68 1.00 -12.94 4.66
CA HIS A 68 1.48 -12.03 3.63
C HIS A 68 1.47 -10.63 4.21
N THR A 69 2.55 -9.90 4.00
CA THR A 69 2.64 -8.52 4.43
C THR A 69 2.67 -7.63 3.21
N TYR A 70 1.68 -6.78 3.08
CA TYR A 70 1.59 -5.83 1.99
C TYR A 70 1.90 -4.45 2.50
N ARG A 71 2.77 -3.73 1.80
CA ARG A 71 3.07 -2.34 2.09
C ARG A 71 2.88 -1.55 0.81
N VAL A 72 2.06 -0.53 0.90
CA VAL A 72 1.79 0.35 -0.22
C VAL A 72 2.22 1.74 0.18
N TYR A 73 3.11 2.32 -0.59
CA TYR A 73 3.61 3.68 -0.34
C TYR A 73 3.08 4.58 -1.42
N CYS A 74 2.54 5.71 -1.03
CA CYS A 74 1.94 6.64 -1.97
C CYS A 74 2.22 8.08 -1.52
N PRO A 75 1.97 9.06 -2.40
CA PRO A 75 2.20 10.46 -2.03
C PRO A 75 1.38 10.85 -0.81
N SER A 76 1.97 11.64 0.07
CA SER A 76 1.29 12.01 1.32
C SER A 76 0.02 12.82 1.06
N ASN A 77 -0.02 13.62 -0.01
CA ASN A 77 -1.21 14.41 -0.29
C ASN A 77 -2.43 13.56 -0.65
N TRP A 78 -2.22 12.29 -1.01
CA TRP A 78 -3.36 11.41 -1.22
C TRP A 78 -4.14 11.21 0.07
N PHE A 79 -3.44 11.08 1.19
CA PHE A 79 -4.09 10.86 2.47
C PHE A 79 -4.80 12.11 2.94
N ASP A 80 -4.21 13.27 2.68
CA ASP A 80 -4.86 14.53 3.04
C ASP A 80 -6.20 14.67 2.32
N LEU A 81 -6.21 14.31 1.04
CA LEU A 81 -7.42 14.41 0.23
C LEU A 81 -8.47 13.40 0.62
N TRP A 82 -8.06 12.28 1.20
CA TRP A 82 -9.00 11.27 1.64
C TRP A 82 -9.50 11.52 3.06
N GLY A 83 -8.92 12.48 3.74
CA GLY A 83 -9.28 12.73 5.11
C GLY A 83 -8.68 11.76 6.09
N TRP A 84 -7.65 11.04 5.69
CA TRP A 84 -6.94 10.12 6.57
C TRP A 84 -5.87 10.91 7.32
N ALA A 85 -6.28 11.68 8.28
CA ALA A 85 -5.33 12.40 9.10
C ALA A 85 -4.76 11.47 10.17
N GLU A 86 -3.52 11.72 10.52
CA GLU A 86 -2.92 10.94 11.56
C GLU A 86 -3.33 11.35 12.87
#